data_374624a6a72a913e6c4b50fa7fd56481
#
_entry.id   374624a6a72a913e6c4b50fa7fd56481
#
_cell.length_a   1.000
_cell.length_b   1.000
_cell.length_c   1.000
_cell.angle_alpha   90.00
_cell.angle_beta   90.00
_cell.angle_gamma   90.00
#
_symmetry.space_group_name_H-M   'P 1'
#
loop_
_entity.id
_entity.type
_entity.pdbx_description
1 polymer ?
#
loop_
_entity_poly.entity_id
_entity_poly.type
_entity_poly.pdbx_seq_one_letter_code
_entity_poly.pdbx_strand_id
1 'polypeptide(L)'
;MEIDHFDPRLKDKFIQQYSNLFLASRHCNGAKSDIWPTRAEQALGLRFLNPCEEQDYGVHIFEDPNTHHLVGASPAGRFHVRCCDLNADHLVEERRDRARIRKLLEKTPVSWRNRPFSPELTDLTVKLRELLETMIPAIPPPPDPGPPRA
;
A
#
# COMPACT_ATOMS: atom_id res chain seq x y z
N MET A 1 5.71 -0.13 -6.38
CA MET A 1 5.37 -1.31 -5.57
C MET A 1 6.25 -2.48 -5.98
N GLU A 2 6.60 -3.36 -5.04
CA GLU A 2 7.47 -4.53 -5.25
C GLU A 2 6.78 -5.77 -4.68
N ILE A 3 7.22 -6.94 -5.11
CA ILE A 3 6.77 -8.21 -4.53
C ILE A 3 7.62 -8.48 -3.29
N ASP A 4 6.95 -8.62 -2.14
CA ASP A 4 7.55 -9.02 -0.87
C ASP A 4 7.24 -10.51 -0.61
N HIS A 5 8.24 -11.25 -0.14
CA HIS A 5 8.03 -12.57 0.44
C HIS A 5 7.68 -12.40 1.92
N PHE A 6 6.44 -12.68 2.30
CA PHE A 6 5.96 -12.51 3.68
C PHE A 6 6.86 -13.25 4.68
N ASP A 7 7.10 -14.53 4.44
CA ASP A 7 8.13 -15.31 5.14
C ASP A 7 9.37 -15.43 4.24
N PRO A 8 10.46 -14.69 4.51
CA PRO A 8 11.65 -14.71 3.68
C PRO A 8 12.38 -16.06 3.68
N ARG A 9 12.15 -16.91 4.66
CA ARG A 9 12.74 -18.26 4.75
C ARG A 9 12.16 -19.24 3.71
N LEU A 10 11.07 -18.86 3.05
CA LEU A 10 10.42 -19.62 1.97
C LEU A 10 10.84 -19.15 0.57
N LYS A 11 11.70 -18.13 0.48
CA LYS A 11 12.13 -17.48 -0.77
C LYS A 11 12.80 -18.42 -1.77
N ASP A 12 13.60 -19.36 -1.28
CA ASP A 12 14.40 -20.26 -2.12
C ASP A 12 13.73 -21.63 -2.38
N LYS A 13 12.48 -21.80 -1.98
CA LYS A 13 11.75 -23.04 -2.25
C LYS A 13 11.27 -23.04 -3.69
N PHE A 14 11.50 -24.16 -4.41
CA PHE A 14 11.18 -24.37 -5.84
C PHE A 14 9.71 -24.08 -6.22
N ILE A 15 8.83 -24.02 -5.26
CA ILE A 15 7.42 -23.62 -5.46
C ILE A 15 7.23 -22.31 -4.70
N GLN A 16 7.22 -21.20 -5.45
CA GLN A 16 6.77 -19.93 -4.91
C GLN A 16 5.30 -20.06 -4.55
N GLN A 17 5.02 -20.15 -3.26
CA GLN A 17 3.64 -20.18 -2.78
C GLN A 17 3.04 -18.79 -2.95
N TYR A 18 2.03 -18.68 -3.79
CA TYR A 18 1.32 -17.41 -4.03
C TYR A 18 0.85 -16.76 -2.73
N SER A 19 0.45 -17.58 -1.75
CA SER A 19 0.05 -17.14 -0.40
C SER A 19 1.17 -16.45 0.40
N ASN A 20 2.43 -16.58 -0.04
CA ASN A 20 3.59 -15.92 0.56
C ASN A 20 4.02 -14.65 -0.18
N LEU A 21 3.30 -14.23 -1.23
CA LEU A 21 3.65 -13.09 -2.08
C LEU A 21 2.68 -11.93 -1.84
N PHE A 22 3.20 -10.79 -1.43
CA PHE A 22 2.42 -9.58 -1.20
C PHE A 22 2.99 -8.40 -1.97
N LEU A 23 2.13 -7.43 -2.29
CA LEU A 23 2.57 -6.16 -2.82
C LEU A 23 2.94 -5.23 -1.66
N ALA A 24 4.18 -4.78 -1.65
CA ALA A 24 4.69 -3.84 -0.66
C ALA A 24 5.26 -2.57 -1.32
N SER A 25 5.33 -1.48 -0.57
CA SER A 25 6.13 -0.34 -1.00
C SER A 25 7.60 -0.72 -0.99
N ARG A 26 8.40 -0.12 -1.86
CA ARG A 26 9.84 -0.34 -1.91
C ARG A 26 10.51 -0.07 -0.55
N HIS A 27 10.08 1.00 0.12
CA HIS A 27 10.59 1.37 1.44
C HIS A 27 10.33 0.29 2.49
N CYS A 28 9.06 -0.13 2.65
CA CYS A 28 8.69 -1.14 3.66
C CYS A 28 9.29 -2.51 3.36
N ASN A 29 9.34 -2.89 2.06
CA ASN A 29 9.99 -4.13 1.63
C ASN A 29 11.49 -4.11 1.96
N GLY A 30 12.18 -3.01 1.66
CA GLY A 30 13.59 -2.82 1.99
C GLY A 30 13.85 -2.82 3.50
N ALA A 31 13.01 -2.15 4.29
CA ALA A 31 13.12 -2.12 5.74
C ALA A 31 12.91 -3.51 6.37
N LYS A 32 11.87 -4.23 5.92
CA LYS A 32 11.59 -5.60 6.35
C LYS A 32 12.70 -6.57 5.95
N SER A 33 13.19 -6.47 4.71
CA SER A 33 14.24 -7.34 4.17
C SER A 33 14.01 -8.83 4.54
N ASP A 34 15.04 -9.51 5.05
CA ASP A 34 14.98 -10.91 5.48
C ASP A 34 14.69 -11.04 6.99
N ILE A 35 14.17 -9.99 7.63
CA ILE A 35 13.80 -10.05 9.05
C ILE A 35 12.66 -11.05 9.24
N TRP A 36 12.86 -11.97 10.18
CA TRP A 36 11.84 -12.88 10.67
C TRP A 36 12.01 -13.12 12.17
N PRO A 37 10.94 -13.12 12.95
CA PRO A 37 11.07 -13.30 14.39
C PRO A 37 11.59 -14.70 14.72
N THR A 38 12.51 -14.77 15.69
CA THR A 38 13.02 -16.01 16.25
C THR A 38 11.91 -16.79 16.98
N ARG A 39 12.13 -18.06 17.25
CA ARG A 39 11.15 -18.86 18.03
C ARG A 39 10.85 -18.27 19.40
N ALA A 40 11.84 -17.69 20.07
CA ALA A 40 11.66 -17.03 21.35
C ALA A 40 10.80 -15.77 21.23
N GLU A 41 11.03 -14.96 20.20
CA GLU A 41 10.21 -13.78 19.91
C GLU A 41 8.78 -14.16 19.53
N GLN A 42 8.59 -15.20 18.73
CA GLN A 42 7.26 -15.72 18.39
C GLN A 42 6.49 -16.18 19.64
N ALA A 43 7.17 -16.81 20.61
CA ALA A 43 6.58 -17.20 21.89
C ALA A 43 6.10 -15.97 22.72
N LEU A 44 6.70 -14.78 22.49
CA LEU A 44 6.28 -13.51 23.07
C LEU A 44 5.21 -12.79 22.23
N GLY A 45 4.72 -13.40 21.15
CA GLY A 45 3.71 -12.86 20.27
C GLY A 45 4.24 -11.87 19.21
N LEU A 46 5.58 -11.76 19.04
CA LEU A 46 6.16 -10.95 17.98
C LEU A 46 6.05 -11.70 16.66
N ARG A 47 5.39 -11.07 15.69
CA ARG A 47 5.20 -11.63 14.34
C ARG A 47 4.83 -10.50 13.38
N PHE A 48 4.97 -10.76 12.10
CA PHE A 48 4.35 -9.91 11.09
C PHE A 48 2.83 -10.14 11.05
N LEU A 49 2.09 -9.08 10.74
CA LEU A 49 0.65 -9.14 10.49
C LEU A 49 0.44 -9.54 9.03
N ASN A 50 -0.41 -10.53 8.78
CA ASN A 50 -0.77 -10.95 7.43
C ASN A 50 -1.98 -10.14 6.95
N PRO A 51 -1.84 -9.23 5.97
CA PRO A 51 -2.93 -8.34 5.57
C PRO A 51 -4.11 -9.07 4.89
N CYS A 52 -3.93 -10.34 4.50
CA CYS A 52 -4.99 -11.15 3.90
C CYS A 52 -5.74 -12.01 4.91
N GLU A 53 -5.19 -12.24 6.08
CA GLU A 53 -5.76 -13.16 7.09
C GLU A 53 -6.27 -12.43 8.32
N GLU A 54 -5.78 -11.23 8.59
CA GLU A 54 -6.11 -10.52 9.81
C GLU A 54 -6.33 -9.02 9.58
N GLN A 55 -7.17 -8.45 10.43
CA GLN A 55 -7.40 -7.03 10.45
C GLN A 55 -6.31 -6.36 11.30
N ASP A 56 -5.33 -5.73 10.66
CA ASP A 56 -4.21 -5.05 11.31
C ASP A 56 -4.61 -3.70 11.91
N TYR A 57 -5.27 -2.83 11.13
CA TYR A 57 -5.76 -1.54 11.60
C TYR A 57 -6.99 -1.68 12.49
N GLY A 58 -6.96 -0.94 13.62
CA GLY A 58 -8.03 -0.95 14.60
C GLY A 58 -7.99 -2.13 15.58
N VAL A 59 -7.09 -3.11 15.38
CA VAL A 59 -6.86 -4.24 16.30
C VAL A 59 -5.41 -4.24 16.80
N HIS A 60 -4.46 -4.26 15.90
CA HIS A 60 -3.03 -4.37 16.22
C HIS A 60 -2.27 -3.05 16.07
N ILE A 61 -2.74 -2.18 15.17
CA ILE A 61 -2.10 -0.91 14.81
C ILE A 61 -3.14 0.21 14.83
N PHE A 62 -2.78 1.34 15.42
CA PHE A 62 -3.59 2.56 15.45
C PHE A 62 -2.76 3.74 15.00
N GLU A 63 -3.40 4.70 14.31
CA GLU A 63 -2.79 5.99 14.01
C GLU A 63 -3.05 6.98 15.16
N ASP A 64 -2.01 7.59 15.69
CA ASP A 64 -2.13 8.71 16.60
C ASP A 64 -2.64 9.94 15.82
N PRO A 65 -3.82 10.49 16.17
CA PRO A 65 -4.44 11.57 15.42
C PRO A 65 -3.67 12.90 15.49
N ASN A 66 -2.76 13.07 16.43
CA ASN A 66 -1.99 14.30 16.61
C ASN A 66 -0.64 14.25 15.89
N THR A 67 0.03 13.13 15.97
CA THR A 67 1.38 12.96 15.41
C THR A 67 1.40 12.26 14.07
N HIS A 68 0.32 11.54 13.74
CA HIS A 68 0.20 10.65 12.58
C HIS A 68 1.17 9.47 12.57
N HIS A 69 1.80 9.19 13.72
CA HIS A 69 2.56 7.96 13.90
C HIS A 69 1.64 6.76 14.10
N LEU A 70 2.08 5.62 13.62
CA LEU A 70 1.43 4.34 13.92
C LEU A 70 1.93 3.80 15.25
N VAL A 71 0.98 3.42 16.09
CA VAL A 71 1.22 2.83 17.41
C VAL A 71 0.77 1.37 17.40
N GLY A 72 1.69 0.47 17.73
CA GLY A 72 1.38 -0.95 17.87
C GLY A 72 0.72 -1.24 19.23
N ALA A 73 -0.55 -1.60 19.24
CA ALA A 73 -1.30 -1.96 20.44
C ALA A 73 -0.99 -3.37 20.96
N SER A 74 -0.53 -4.25 20.09
CA SER A 74 -0.13 -5.63 20.42
C SER A 74 1.37 -5.84 20.22
N PRO A 75 1.95 -6.95 20.75
CA PRO A 75 3.33 -7.34 20.43
C PRO A 75 3.56 -7.46 18.91
N ALA A 76 2.63 -8.08 18.18
CA ALA A 76 2.68 -8.20 16.73
C ALA A 76 2.62 -6.82 16.04
N GLY A 77 1.70 -5.93 16.44
CA GLY A 77 1.62 -4.57 15.90
C GLY A 77 2.90 -3.78 16.11
N ARG A 78 3.47 -3.80 17.31
CA ARG A 78 4.76 -3.13 17.58
C ARG A 78 5.91 -3.67 16.74
N PHE A 79 5.97 -4.99 16.61
CA PHE A 79 6.97 -5.64 15.79
C PHE A 79 6.83 -5.25 14.32
N HIS A 80 5.62 -5.33 13.77
CA HIS A 80 5.31 -5.00 12.39
C HIS A 80 5.64 -3.53 12.07
N VAL A 81 5.16 -2.58 12.89
CA VAL A 81 5.43 -1.14 12.71
C VAL A 81 6.93 -0.86 12.67
N ARG A 82 7.69 -1.47 13.57
CA ARG A 82 9.14 -1.29 13.67
C ARG A 82 9.88 -1.91 12.50
N CYS A 83 9.59 -3.18 12.17
CA CYS A 83 10.35 -3.91 11.16
C CYS A 83 10.06 -3.46 9.74
N CYS A 84 8.86 -2.96 9.46
CA CYS A 84 8.51 -2.38 8.16
C CYS A 84 8.76 -0.87 8.08
N ASP A 85 9.34 -0.27 9.14
CA ASP A 85 9.61 1.17 9.26
C ASP A 85 8.41 2.05 8.86
N LEU A 86 7.23 1.68 9.40
CA LEU A 86 5.98 2.35 9.03
C LEU A 86 5.88 3.79 9.55
N ASN A 87 6.81 4.22 10.40
CA ASN A 87 6.89 5.59 10.91
C ASN A 87 8.04 6.40 10.30
N ALA A 88 8.57 5.99 9.15
CA ALA A 88 9.47 6.83 8.37
C ALA A 88 8.82 8.19 8.06
N ASP A 89 9.60 9.26 8.06
CA ASP A 89 9.13 10.64 7.96
C ASP A 89 8.16 10.86 6.78
N HIS A 90 8.50 10.36 5.60
CA HIS A 90 7.66 10.49 4.41
C HIS A 90 6.31 9.78 4.56
N LEU A 91 6.24 8.63 5.25
CA LEU A 91 4.99 7.90 5.50
C LEU A 91 4.12 8.62 6.54
N VAL A 92 4.74 9.25 7.52
CA VAL A 92 4.05 10.11 8.50
C VAL A 92 3.46 11.33 7.80
N GLU A 93 4.23 11.97 6.91
CA GLU A 93 3.76 13.14 6.15
C GLU A 93 2.60 12.78 5.21
N GLU A 94 2.67 11.65 4.51
CA GLU A 94 1.56 11.17 3.68
C GLU A 94 0.26 10.93 4.50
N ARG A 95 0.36 10.42 5.72
CA ARG A 95 -0.79 10.26 6.62
C ARG A 95 -1.35 11.61 7.05
N ARG A 96 -0.48 12.56 7.38
CA ARG A 96 -0.84 13.94 7.73
C ARG A 96 -1.58 14.63 6.58
N ASP A 97 -1.10 14.49 5.38
CA ASP A 97 -1.74 15.08 4.19
C ASP A 97 -3.09 14.43 3.90
N ARG A 98 -3.22 13.11 4.02
CA ARG A 98 -4.52 12.43 3.93
C ARG A 98 -5.52 12.94 4.97
N ALA A 99 -5.07 13.18 6.20
CA ALA A 99 -5.92 13.73 7.25
C ALA A 99 -6.35 15.17 6.93
N ARG A 100 -5.46 16.00 6.39
CA ARG A 100 -5.78 17.36 5.90
C ARG A 100 -6.81 17.33 4.78
N ILE A 101 -6.61 16.47 3.77
CA ILE A 101 -7.54 16.32 2.64
C ILE A 101 -8.91 15.85 3.14
N ARG A 102 -8.96 14.87 4.05
CA ARG A 102 -10.22 14.39 4.64
C ARG A 102 -10.98 15.52 5.32
N LYS A 103 -10.31 16.32 6.15
CA LYS A 103 -10.91 17.50 6.80
C LYS A 103 -11.45 18.53 5.81
N LEU A 104 -10.75 18.75 4.69
CA LEU A 104 -11.22 19.64 3.63
C LEU A 104 -12.49 19.08 2.96
N LEU A 105 -12.49 17.78 2.65
CA LEU A 105 -13.63 17.11 2.04
C LEU A 105 -14.86 17.10 2.97
N GLU A 106 -14.66 16.90 4.27
CA GLU A 106 -15.76 16.96 5.27
C GLU A 106 -16.41 18.36 5.32
N LYS A 107 -15.61 19.40 5.20
CA LYS A 107 -16.09 20.80 5.18
C LYS A 107 -16.69 21.21 3.84
N THR A 108 -16.47 20.45 2.80
CA THR A 108 -17.00 20.76 1.47
C THR A 108 -18.47 20.34 1.39
N PRO A 109 -19.42 21.27 1.08
CA PRO A 109 -20.82 20.94 0.96
C PRO A 109 -21.07 19.80 -0.03
N VAL A 110 -21.98 18.89 0.29
CA VAL A 110 -22.32 17.73 -0.57
C VAL A 110 -22.72 18.18 -1.97
N SER A 111 -23.38 19.34 -2.08
CA SER A 111 -23.72 19.97 -3.35
C SER A 111 -22.53 20.26 -4.26
N TRP A 112 -21.35 20.49 -3.70
CA TRP A 112 -20.12 20.70 -4.46
C TRP A 112 -19.46 19.39 -4.89
N ARG A 113 -19.60 18.33 -4.09
CA ARG A 113 -19.07 17.01 -4.41
C ARG A 113 -19.77 16.36 -5.61
N ASN A 114 -21.05 16.71 -5.82
CA ASN A 114 -21.89 16.16 -6.88
C ASN A 114 -22.14 17.16 -8.02
N ARG A 115 -21.48 18.33 -8.04
CA ARG A 115 -21.59 19.22 -9.20
C ARG A 115 -20.94 18.56 -10.40
N PRO A 116 -21.66 18.49 -11.53
CA PRO A 116 -21.00 18.20 -12.79
C PRO A 116 -19.91 19.29 -12.98
N PHE A 117 -18.76 18.90 -13.49
CA PHE A 117 -17.72 19.85 -13.85
C PHE A 117 -18.33 20.97 -14.71
N SER A 118 -17.90 22.22 -14.48
CA SER A 118 -18.33 23.29 -15.37
C SER A 118 -17.95 22.92 -16.82
N PRO A 119 -18.67 23.42 -17.82
CA PRO A 119 -18.31 23.13 -19.22
C PRO A 119 -16.83 23.39 -19.52
N GLU A 120 -16.27 24.47 -18.92
CA GLU A 120 -14.84 24.82 -19.07
C GLU A 120 -13.90 23.77 -18.44
N LEU A 121 -14.25 23.23 -17.26
CA LEU A 121 -13.48 22.17 -16.61
C LEU A 121 -13.59 20.84 -17.36
N THR A 122 -14.77 20.56 -17.93
CA THR A 122 -14.97 19.39 -18.78
C THR A 122 -14.13 19.50 -20.05
N ASP A 123 -14.12 20.65 -20.69
CA ASP A 123 -13.31 20.92 -21.90
C ASP A 123 -11.80 20.82 -21.59
N LEU A 124 -11.37 21.36 -20.45
CA LEU A 124 -9.97 21.25 -20.00
C LEU A 124 -9.56 19.80 -19.72
N THR A 125 -10.46 19.00 -19.15
CA THR A 125 -10.22 17.59 -18.86
C THR A 125 -10.10 16.77 -20.15
N VAL A 126 -10.95 17.08 -21.14
CA VAL A 126 -10.88 16.44 -22.48
C VAL A 126 -9.56 16.80 -23.16
N LYS A 127 -9.21 18.09 -23.20
CA LYS A 127 -7.94 18.55 -23.78
C LYS A 127 -6.71 17.96 -23.10
N LEU A 128 -6.73 17.82 -21.76
CA LEU A 128 -5.65 17.18 -21.03
C LEU A 128 -5.53 15.69 -21.36
N ARG A 129 -6.65 15.01 -21.53
CA ARG A 129 -6.67 13.60 -21.97
C ARG A 129 -6.09 13.45 -23.37
N GLU A 130 -6.52 14.26 -24.33
CA GLU A 130 -5.99 14.28 -25.69
C GLU A 130 -4.49 14.54 -25.71
N LEU A 131 -4.00 15.49 -24.91
CA LEU A 131 -2.57 15.75 -24.75
C LEU A 131 -1.82 14.53 -24.18
N LEU A 132 -2.37 13.89 -23.16
CA LEU A 132 -1.76 12.69 -22.56
C LEU A 132 -1.73 11.53 -23.55
N GLU A 133 -2.78 11.32 -24.33
CA GLU A 133 -2.83 10.28 -25.37
C GLU A 133 -1.83 10.53 -26.50
N THR A 134 -1.54 11.79 -26.82
CA THR A 134 -0.51 12.15 -27.82
C THR A 134 0.92 12.03 -27.27
N MET A 135 1.10 12.18 -25.94
CA MET A 135 2.42 12.09 -25.29
C MET A 135 2.82 10.67 -24.90
N ILE A 136 1.84 9.78 -24.71
CA ILE A 136 2.11 8.38 -24.38
C ILE A 136 2.03 7.58 -25.68
N PRO A 137 3.18 7.06 -26.20
CA PRO A 137 3.14 6.18 -27.38
C PRO A 137 2.24 4.98 -27.06
N ALA A 138 1.35 4.64 -27.98
CA ALA A 138 0.47 3.49 -27.86
C ALA A 138 1.32 2.25 -27.54
N ILE A 139 1.09 1.65 -26.38
CA ILE A 139 1.72 0.37 -26.02
C ILE A 139 1.20 -0.64 -27.06
N PRO A 140 2.08 -1.26 -27.85
CA PRO A 140 1.63 -2.27 -28.81
C PRO A 140 0.89 -3.38 -28.07
N PRO A 141 -0.21 -3.91 -28.62
CA PRO A 141 -0.91 -5.04 -28.01
C PRO A 141 0.07 -6.21 -27.79
N PRO A 142 -0.12 -6.99 -26.72
CA PRO A 142 0.72 -8.16 -26.48
C PRO A 142 0.68 -9.09 -27.71
N PRO A 143 1.79 -9.75 -28.06
CA PRO A 143 1.82 -10.69 -29.16
C PRO A 143 0.77 -11.79 -28.93
N ASP A 144 0.08 -12.14 -30.03
CA ASP A 144 -0.96 -13.16 -30.04
C ASP A 144 -0.43 -14.45 -29.39
N PRO A 145 -1.09 -15.01 -28.36
CA PRO A 145 -0.71 -16.32 -27.84
C PRO A 145 -0.93 -17.34 -28.93
N GLY A 146 0.13 -17.77 -29.58
CA GLY A 146 0.08 -18.76 -30.66
C GLY A 146 -0.76 -19.99 -30.26
N PRO A 147 -1.18 -20.82 -31.25
CA PRO A 147 -2.06 -21.94 -31.00
C PRO A 147 -1.51 -22.87 -29.89
N PRO A 148 -2.38 -23.47 -29.07
CA PRO A 148 -1.95 -24.37 -28.01
C PRO A 148 -1.09 -25.48 -28.61
N ARG A 149 0.09 -25.66 -28.03
CA ARG A 149 0.96 -26.77 -28.42
C ARG A 149 0.27 -28.07 -28.07
N ALA A 150 0.09 -28.92 -29.12
CA ALA A 150 -0.46 -30.26 -29.00
C ALA A 150 0.48 -31.17 -28.19
#